data_bb31eccdcc9272f7e8e06760cb1d3150
#
_entry.id   bb31eccdcc9272f7e8e06760cb1d3150
#
_cell.length_a   1.000
_cell.length_b   1.000
_cell.length_c   1.000
_cell.angle_alpha   90.00
_cell.angle_beta   90.00
_cell.angle_gamma   90.00
#
_symmetry.space_group_name_H-M   'P 1'
#
loop_
_entity.id
_entity.type
_entity.pdbx_description
1 polymer ?
#
loop_
_entity_poly.entity_id
_entity_poly.type
_entity_poly.pdbx_seq_one_letter_code
_entity_poly.pdbx_strand_id
1 'polypeptide(L)'
;MAMSKVSTGGRTILSLTALGHFINDGNMWIIPGIVFPILSQMNINYATIGILSSLYALISALASPLVPLTVRLTGGHMRAMGIGMLMWGLSIGVIALGFQMHLLYLVYAGVLLAGVAAAFYHPIGSAVLSSKYGGNAGLALGINGAFGSLGRSLYPLLASIAVFGVGVIYGFNLWVFALVACLIGIGVLIYSLRYFDVDPVRERRASAAYAKSLGVSIGLIALLTVITLLRNAVGQGIQTFIGIYLNKNLHISLSVNYGAMLALILSSAIIGQPLLGWLSDRVGRRLMASLSTFAFAAFFIAFIFTGSLVYAFFSFMFLLSNFPLIMAVVGDVVPRELVGWATSIVWNVAVTGGNVVGSLITGLLAQYYSATYGESLGLEHAMLVVVILAFVSGLLWVLVPKPPKRSKVPLFS
;
A
#
# COMPACT_ATOMS: atom_id res chain seq x y z
N MET A 1 2.93 42.00 -0.02
CA MET A 1 4.24 41.33 0.00
C MET A 1 4.25 39.96 0.75
N ALA A 2 3.19 39.61 1.47
CA ALA A 2 3.07 38.32 2.20
C ALA A 2 2.64 37.12 1.32
N MET A 3 1.95 37.35 0.19
CA MET A 3 1.44 36.26 -0.65
C MET A 3 2.51 35.51 -1.47
N SER A 4 3.67 36.11 -1.77
CA SER A 4 4.73 35.46 -2.56
C SER A 4 5.57 34.43 -1.77
N LYS A 5 5.74 34.61 -0.47
CA LYS A 5 6.47 33.65 0.40
C LYS A 5 5.65 32.37 0.70
N VAL A 6 4.33 32.47 0.70
CA VAL A 6 3.45 31.30 0.91
C VAL A 6 3.47 30.36 -0.29
N SER A 7 3.61 30.91 -1.53
CA SER A 7 3.60 30.10 -2.75
C SER A 7 4.85 29.21 -2.93
N THR A 8 6.03 29.72 -2.57
CA THR A 8 7.29 28.97 -2.68
C THR A 8 7.38 27.81 -1.68
N GLY A 9 6.99 28.04 -0.42
CA GLY A 9 6.97 26.98 0.61
C GLY A 9 5.96 25.85 0.31
N GLY A 10 4.83 26.18 -0.33
CA GLY A 10 3.84 25.18 -0.74
C GLY A 10 4.40 24.21 -1.77
N ARG A 11 4.94 24.68 -2.88
CA ARG A 11 5.51 23.82 -3.94
C ARG A 11 6.58 22.87 -3.39
N THR A 12 7.46 23.38 -2.54
CA THR A 12 8.54 22.56 -1.95
C THR A 12 7.98 21.46 -1.06
N ILE A 13 6.97 21.75 -0.24
CA ILE A 13 6.33 20.74 0.62
C ILE A 13 5.64 19.66 -0.22
N LEU A 14 4.90 20.04 -1.26
CA LEU A 14 4.30 19.08 -2.18
C LEU A 14 5.36 18.20 -2.86
N SER A 15 6.45 18.78 -3.33
CA SER A 15 7.53 18.03 -3.97
C SER A 15 8.21 17.07 -3.00
N LEU A 16 8.53 17.50 -1.79
CA LEU A 16 9.15 16.64 -0.77
C LEU A 16 8.22 15.52 -0.31
N THR A 17 6.94 15.81 -0.11
CA THR A 17 5.96 14.77 0.24
C THR A 17 5.71 13.82 -0.93
N ALA A 18 5.62 14.30 -2.17
CA ALA A 18 5.48 13.46 -3.35
C ALA A 18 6.69 12.54 -3.56
N LEU A 19 7.91 13.06 -3.38
CA LEU A 19 9.14 12.26 -3.43
C LEU A 19 9.19 11.25 -2.27
N GLY A 20 8.79 11.66 -1.07
CA GLY A 20 8.65 10.75 0.07
C GLY A 20 7.67 9.61 -0.20
N HIS A 21 6.53 9.90 -0.86
CA HIS A 21 5.54 8.87 -1.24
C HIS A 21 6.11 7.90 -2.29
N PHE A 22 6.77 8.44 -3.30
CA PHE A 22 7.44 7.65 -4.34
C PHE A 22 8.43 6.64 -3.72
N ILE A 23 9.28 7.11 -2.80
CA ILE A 23 10.28 6.26 -2.13
C ILE A 23 9.63 5.27 -1.17
N ASN A 24 8.64 5.70 -0.37
CA ASN A 24 7.93 4.83 0.56
C ASN A 24 7.28 3.66 -0.17
N ASP A 25 6.41 3.95 -1.13
CA ASP A 25 5.67 2.93 -1.85
C ASP A 25 6.57 2.09 -2.76
N GLY A 26 7.62 2.71 -3.30
CA GLY A 26 8.65 2.00 -4.04
C GLY A 26 9.37 0.95 -3.18
N ASN A 27 9.90 1.34 -2.03
CA ASN A 27 10.58 0.41 -1.12
C ASN A 27 9.64 -0.69 -0.59
N MET A 28 8.37 -0.36 -0.33
CA MET A 28 7.36 -1.38 0.00
C MET A 28 7.30 -2.49 -1.06
N TRP A 29 7.41 -2.14 -2.34
CA TRP A 29 7.30 -3.10 -3.44
C TRP A 29 8.62 -3.81 -3.80
N ILE A 30 9.77 -3.38 -3.28
CA ILE A 30 11.01 -4.18 -3.32
C ILE A 30 10.80 -5.52 -2.61
N ILE A 31 10.05 -5.54 -1.50
CA ILE A 31 9.87 -6.75 -0.69
C ILE A 31 9.13 -7.85 -1.46
N PRO A 32 7.86 -7.70 -1.88
CA PRO A 32 7.16 -8.74 -2.63
C PRO A 32 7.66 -8.87 -4.07
N GLY A 33 8.22 -7.83 -4.66
CA GLY A 33 8.66 -7.82 -6.05
C GLY A 33 10.06 -8.38 -6.27
N ILE A 34 10.95 -8.27 -5.31
CA ILE A 34 12.37 -8.68 -5.46
C ILE A 34 12.80 -9.64 -4.34
N VAL A 35 12.62 -9.24 -3.07
CA VAL A 35 13.13 -10.02 -1.92
C VAL A 35 12.46 -11.39 -1.84
N PHE A 36 11.13 -11.46 -1.90
CA PHE A 36 10.40 -12.72 -1.78
C PHE A 36 10.66 -13.69 -2.95
N PRO A 37 10.68 -13.26 -4.22
CA PRO A 37 11.13 -14.12 -5.31
C PRO A 37 12.55 -14.68 -5.16
N ILE A 38 13.51 -13.88 -4.69
CA ILE A 38 14.86 -14.36 -4.39
C ILE A 38 14.83 -15.40 -3.26
N LEU A 39 14.12 -15.14 -2.16
CA LEU A 39 13.97 -16.10 -1.06
C LEU A 39 13.33 -17.40 -1.54
N SER A 40 12.32 -17.32 -2.42
CA SER A 40 11.70 -18.50 -3.03
C SER A 40 12.69 -19.31 -3.88
N GLN A 41 13.57 -18.66 -4.63
CA GLN A 41 14.66 -19.34 -5.35
C GLN A 41 15.71 -19.97 -4.42
N MET A 42 15.88 -19.42 -3.22
CA MET A 42 16.72 -20.01 -2.16
C MET A 42 16.00 -21.15 -1.40
N ASN A 43 14.89 -21.67 -1.94
CA ASN A 43 14.07 -22.73 -1.34
C ASN A 43 13.43 -22.38 0.00
N ILE A 44 13.23 -21.08 0.28
CA ILE A 44 12.40 -20.67 1.41
C ILE A 44 10.94 -20.93 1.04
N ASN A 45 10.27 -21.71 1.88
CA ASN A 45 8.91 -22.17 1.62
C ASN A 45 7.86 -21.06 1.70
N TYR A 46 6.69 -21.27 1.08
CA TYR A 46 5.62 -20.28 1.00
C TYR A 46 5.04 -19.89 2.35
N ALA A 47 4.97 -20.85 3.32
CA ALA A 47 4.49 -20.53 4.66
C ALA A 47 5.41 -19.51 5.35
N THR A 48 6.72 -19.69 5.26
CA THR A 48 7.72 -18.74 5.83
C THR A 48 7.59 -17.36 5.18
N ILE A 49 7.43 -17.27 3.86
CA ILE A 49 7.25 -16.01 3.14
C ILE A 49 5.93 -15.34 3.56
N GLY A 50 4.85 -16.11 3.68
CA GLY A 50 3.56 -15.62 4.14
C GLY A 50 3.60 -15.10 5.58
N ILE A 51 4.26 -15.82 6.50
CA ILE A 51 4.48 -15.39 7.89
C ILE A 51 5.31 -14.11 7.92
N LEU A 52 6.40 -14.02 7.15
CA LEU A 52 7.26 -12.85 7.11
C LEU A 52 6.51 -11.61 6.60
N SER A 53 5.71 -11.75 5.55
CA SER A 53 4.83 -10.68 5.05
C SER A 53 3.76 -10.29 6.07
N SER A 54 3.17 -11.25 6.78
CA SER A 54 2.20 -11.00 7.86
C SER A 54 2.82 -10.25 9.02
N LEU A 55 4.02 -10.65 9.46
CA LEU A 55 4.75 -9.96 10.52
C LEU A 55 5.14 -8.54 10.11
N TYR A 56 5.57 -8.34 8.86
CA TYR A 56 5.77 -7.00 8.29
C TYR A 56 4.53 -6.12 8.46
N ALA A 57 3.36 -6.60 8.05
CA ALA A 57 2.10 -5.87 8.16
C ALA A 57 1.69 -5.64 9.63
N LEU A 58 1.85 -6.65 10.48
CA LEU A 58 1.54 -6.54 11.92
C LEU A 58 2.44 -5.51 12.60
N ILE A 59 3.75 -5.53 12.32
CA ILE A 59 4.70 -4.56 12.87
C ILE A 59 4.37 -3.15 12.38
N SER A 60 3.97 -2.98 11.12
CA SER A 60 3.51 -1.67 10.62
C SER A 60 2.31 -1.15 11.41
N ALA A 61 1.35 -2.02 11.75
CA ALA A 61 0.22 -1.65 12.60
C ALA A 61 0.65 -1.25 14.00
N LEU A 62 1.49 -2.07 14.64
CA LEU A 62 1.98 -1.84 15.99
C LEU A 62 2.88 -0.60 16.10
N ALA A 63 3.57 -0.25 15.00
CA ALA A 63 4.38 0.95 14.92
C ALA A 63 3.56 2.25 14.66
N SER A 64 2.33 2.13 14.12
CA SER A 64 1.49 3.30 13.81
C SER A 64 1.28 4.27 14.98
N PRO A 65 1.10 3.84 16.25
CA PRO A 65 1.02 4.74 17.40
C PRO A 65 2.34 5.50 17.69
N LEU A 66 3.47 5.02 17.19
CA LEU A 66 4.76 5.70 17.35
C LEU A 66 4.86 6.93 16.44
N VAL A 67 4.08 7.01 15.37
CA VAL A 67 4.13 8.12 14.41
C VAL A 67 3.76 9.46 15.08
N PRO A 68 2.57 9.62 15.69
CA PRO A 68 2.25 10.86 16.39
C PRO A 68 3.17 11.13 17.59
N LEU A 69 3.70 10.10 18.24
CA LEU A 69 4.72 10.25 19.27
C LEU A 69 6.00 10.87 18.69
N THR A 70 6.49 10.32 17.57
CA THR A 70 7.68 10.85 16.88
C THR A 70 7.46 12.29 16.41
N VAL A 71 6.31 12.62 15.83
CA VAL A 71 5.95 13.99 15.44
C VAL A 71 6.04 14.92 16.65
N ARG A 72 5.51 14.51 17.80
CA ARG A 72 5.54 15.30 19.04
C ARG A 72 6.96 15.46 19.59
N LEU A 73 7.75 14.38 19.60
CA LEU A 73 9.13 14.42 20.15
C LEU A 73 10.08 15.21 19.25
N THR A 74 9.90 15.16 17.95
CA THR A 74 10.73 15.90 16.98
C THR A 74 10.24 17.32 16.75
N GLY A 75 9.02 17.66 17.17
CA GLY A 75 8.41 18.97 17.00
C GLY A 75 7.89 19.25 15.61
N GLY A 76 7.71 18.22 14.72
CA GLY A 76 7.15 18.44 13.40
C GLY A 76 6.93 17.21 12.55
N HIS A 77 5.97 17.31 11.63
CA HIS A 77 5.58 16.24 10.74
C HIS A 77 6.67 15.92 9.70
N MET A 78 7.32 16.94 9.14
CA MET A 78 8.38 16.75 8.14
C MET A 78 9.61 16.07 8.74
N ARG A 79 9.95 16.37 10.01
CA ARG A 79 11.03 15.69 10.74
C ARG A 79 10.72 14.22 10.94
N ALA A 80 9.50 13.91 11.37
CA ALA A 80 9.07 12.51 11.51
C ALA A 80 9.05 11.77 10.17
N MET A 81 8.68 12.44 9.05
CA MET A 81 8.76 11.87 7.71
C MET A 81 10.21 11.56 7.32
N GLY A 82 11.15 12.47 7.58
CA GLY A 82 12.58 12.25 7.34
C GLY A 82 13.11 11.03 8.09
N ILE A 83 12.71 10.86 9.37
CA ILE A 83 13.05 9.67 10.16
C ILE A 83 12.48 8.39 9.51
N GLY A 84 11.22 8.40 9.06
CA GLY A 84 10.63 7.27 8.35
C GLY A 84 11.41 6.88 7.10
N MET A 85 11.94 7.87 6.35
CA MET A 85 12.80 7.59 5.19
C MET A 85 14.16 7.00 5.59
N LEU A 86 14.76 7.47 6.69
CA LEU A 86 15.98 6.86 7.23
C LEU A 86 15.76 5.42 7.67
N MET A 87 14.59 5.12 8.27
CA MET A 87 14.23 3.75 8.63
C MET A 87 14.06 2.85 7.39
N TRP A 88 13.54 3.37 6.26
CA TRP A 88 13.56 2.65 4.98
C TRP A 88 14.99 2.37 4.52
N GLY A 89 15.88 3.36 4.58
CA GLY A 89 17.29 3.18 4.24
C GLY A 89 17.96 2.11 5.10
N LEU A 90 17.76 2.14 6.41
CA LEU A 90 18.24 1.12 7.33
C LEU A 90 17.70 -0.27 7.00
N SER A 91 16.39 -0.39 6.79
CA SER A 91 15.73 -1.65 6.47
C SER A 91 16.28 -2.29 5.20
N ILE A 92 16.29 -1.54 4.09
CA ILE A 92 16.81 -2.05 2.81
C ILE A 92 18.32 -2.33 2.91
N GLY A 93 19.08 -1.52 3.67
CA GLY A 93 20.50 -1.76 3.92
C GLY A 93 20.74 -3.07 4.68
N VAL A 94 19.93 -3.37 5.70
CA VAL A 94 20.01 -4.65 6.44
C VAL A 94 19.65 -5.83 5.55
N ILE A 95 18.64 -5.69 4.67
CA ILE A 95 18.30 -6.72 3.66
C ILE A 95 19.48 -6.94 2.71
N ALA A 96 20.06 -5.86 2.17
CA ALA A 96 21.20 -5.92 1.26
C ALA A 96 22.39 -6.61 1.91
N LEU A 97 22.71 -6.24 3.16
CA LEU A 97 23.76 -6.86 3.94
C LEU A 97 23.51 -8.36 4.16
N GLY A 98 22.26 -8.72 4.48
CA GLY A 98 21.85 -10.11 4.69
C GLY A 98 22.07 -10.97 3.44
N PHE A 99 21.72 -10.50 2.26
CA PHE A 99 22.01 -11.19 1.00
C PHE A 99 23.50 -11.24 0.68
N GLN A 100 24.22 -10.13 0.88
CA GLN A 100 25.66 -10.07 0.64
C GLN A 100 26.47 -11.04 1.53
N MET A 101 26.05 -11.17 2.80
CA MET A 101 26.71 -12.06 3.76
C MET A 101 26.12 -13.48 3.78
N HIS A 102 25.12 -13.77 2.96
CA HIS A 102 24.36 -15.04 2.98
C HIS A 102 23.71 -15.35 4.34
N LEU A 103 23.28 -14.31 5.08
CA LEU A 103 22.70 -14.41 6.41
C LEU A 103 21.19 -14.13 6.35
N LEU A 104 20.38 -15.17 6.19
CA LEU A 104 18.91 -15.06 6.06
C LEU A 104 18.25 -14.34 7.22
N TYR A 105 18.75 -14.51 8.45
CA TYR A 105 18.18 -13.80 9.61
C TYR A 105 18.30 -12.27 9.49
N LEU A 106 19.33 -11.74 8.82
CA LEU A 106 19.42 -10.31 8.52
C LEU A 106 18.39 -9.89 7.47
N VAL A 107 18.17 -10.72 6.44
CA VAL A 107 17.10 -10.45 5.46
C VAL A 107 15.74 -10.37 6.17
N TYR A 108 15.43 -11.33 7.04
CA TYR A 108 14.18 -11.33 7.82
C TYR A 108 14.10 -10.12 8.75
N ALA A 109 15.15 -9.80 9.48
CA ALA A 109 15.20 -8.63 10.34
C ALA A 109 14.97 -7.33 9.55
N GLY A 110 15.59 -7.21 8.37
CA GLY A 110 15.37 -6.06 7.47
C GLY A 110 13.92 -5.95 7.00
N VAL A 111 13.27 -7.06 6.64
CA VAL A 111 11.83 -7.05 6.28
C VAL A 111 10.96 -6.63 7.47
N LEU A 112 11.27 -7.05 8.68
CA LEU A 112 10.54 -6.63 9.88
C LEU A 112 10.76 -5.14 10.19
N LEU A 113 11.99 -4.63 10.02
CA LEU A 113 12.28 -3.20 10.12
C LEU A 113 11.54 -2.37 9.06
N ALA A 114 11.37 -2.91 7.85
CA ALA A 114 10.54 -2.29 6.82
C ALA A 114 9.10 -2.08 7.27
N GLY A 115 8.55 -3.00 8.07
CA GLY A 115 7.23 -2.82 8.69
C GLY A 115 7.15 -1.56 9.54
N VAL A 116 8.17 -1.27 10.34
CA VAL A 116 8.23 -0.02 11.12
C VAL A 116 8.30 1.20 10.19
N ALA A 117 9.17 1.17 9.18
CA ALA A 117 9.33 2.27 8.23
C ALA A 117 8.03 2.59 7.48
N ALA A 118 7.30 1.55 7.05
CA ALA A 118 6.04 1.67 6.31
C ALA A 118 4.93 2.38 7.09
N ALA A 119 4.98 2.38 8.41
CA ALA A 119 3.98 3.04 9.26
C ALA A 119 4.02 4.57 9.15
N PHE A 120 5.17 5.17 8.80
CA PHE A 120 5.40 6.61 8.96
C PHE A 120 4.77 7.47 7.86
N TYR A 121 4.94 7.08 6.60
CA TYR A 121 4.68 8.02 5.50
C TYR A 121 3.21 8.41 5.37
N HIS A 122 2.29 7.45 5.26
CA HIS A 122 0.89 7.74 4.91
C HIS A 122 0.17 8.67 5.88
N PRO A 123 0.22 8.49 7.21
CA PRO A 123 -0.43 9.41 8.14
C PRO A 123 0.22 10.79 8.11
N ILE A 124 1.55 10.87 8.01
CA ILE A 124 2.28 12.14 7.99
C ILE A 124 2.01 12.90 6.70
N GLY A 125 2.14 12.26 5.54
CA GLY A 125 1.90 12.88 4.25
C GLY A 125 0.47 13.43 4.13
N SER A 126 -0.51 12.66 4.57
CA SER A 126 -1.91 13.10 4.60
C SER A 126 -2.13 14.30 5.52
N ALA A 127 -1.57 14.29 6.72
CA ALA A 127 -1.70 15.38 7.68
C ALA A 127 -1.05 16.68 7.16
N VAL A 128 0.17 16.59 6.61
CA VAL A 128 0.92 17.73 6.05
C VAL A 128 0.15 18.37 4.90
N LEU A 129 -0.30 17.55 3.94
CA LEU A 129 -0.97 18.05 2.74
C LEU A 129 -2.36 18.64 3.07
N SER A 130 -3.13 17.97 3.92
CA SER A 130 -4.43 18.46 4.35
C SER A 130 -4.33 19.78 5.12
N SER A 131 -3.36 19.88 6.02
CA SER A 131 -3.11 21.10 6.80
C SER A 131 -2.62 22.26 5.92
N LYS A 132 -1.68 21.99 5.00
CA LYS A 132 -1.05 23.04 4.20
C LYS A 132 -1.94 23.59 3.09
N TYR A 133 -2.75 22.72 2.45
CA TYR A 133 -3.51 23.09 1.24
C TYR A 133 -4.99 23.35 1.49
N GLY A 134 -5.54 23.02 2.67
CA GLY A 134 -6.92 23.34 3.04
C GLY A 134 -7.93 22.98 1.97
N GLY A 135 -8.61 23.95 1.37
CA GLY A 135 -9.60 23.73 0.31
C GLY A 135 -9.06 23.03 -0.95
N ASN A 136 -7.75 23.11 -1.21
CA ASN A 136 -7.07 22.44 -2.33
C ASN A 136 -6.38 21.14 -1.93
N ALA A 137 -6.62 20.63 -0.73
CA ALA A 137 -5.99 19.41 -0.20
C ALA A 137 -6.28 18.19 -1.11
N GLY A 138 -7.47 18.10 -1.69
CA GLY A 138 -7.82 17.00 -2.62
C GLY A 138 -6.89 16.90 -3.82
N LEU A 139 -6.57 18.03 -4.46
CA LEU A 139 -5.61 18.07 -5.58
C LEU A 139 -4.20 17.70 -5.12
N ALA A 140 -3.75 18.26 -3.99
CA ALA A 140 -2.42 17.99 -3.45
C ALA A 140 -2.27 16.50 -3.07
N LEU A 141 -3.26 15.90 -2.44
CA LEU A 141 -3.30 14.46 -2.13
C LEU A 141 -3.37 13.60 -3.39
N GLY A 142 -4.10 14.03 -4.42
CA GLY A 142 -4.17 13.36 -5.71
C GLY A 142 -2.80 13.31 -6.43
N ILE A 143 -2.10 14.45 -6.51
CA ILE A 143 -0.74 14.52 -7.07
C ILE A 143 0.19 13.62 -6.26
N ASN A 144 0.15 13.73 -4.94
CA ASN A 144 0.95 12.93 -4.05
C ASN A 144 0.69 11.42 -4.23
N GLY A 145 -0.59 11.00 -4.35
CA GLY A 145 -0.99 9.61 -4.62
C GLY A 145 -0.48 9.08 -5.95
N ALA A 146 -0.43 9.93 -6.99
CA ALA A 146 0.14 9.57 -8.28
C ALA A 146 1.64 9.22 -8.17
N PHE A 147 2.41 9.98 -7.36
CA PHE A 147 3.81 9.67 -7.08
C PHE A 147 3.99 8.36 -6.32
N GLY A 148 3.12 8.04 -5.35
CA GLY A 148 3.12 6.73 -4.70
C GLY A 148 2.86 5.60 -5.69
N SER A 149 1.88 5.75 -6.58
CA SER A 149 1.60 4.76 -7.63
C SER A 149 2.77 4.60 -8.61
N LEU A 150 3.44 5.69 -8.95
CA LEU A 150 4.65 5.68 -9.78
C LEU A 150 5.80 4.96 -9.06
N GLY A 151 5.99 5.19 -7.77
CA GLY A 151 6.98 4.48 -6.94
C GLY A 151 6.74 2.97 -6.97
N ARG A 152 5.51 2.54 -6.67
CA ARG A 152 5.13 1.11 -6.74
C ARG A 152 5.43 0.46 -8.08
N SER A 153 5.20 1.20 -9.17
CA SER A 153 5.40 0.67 -10.53
C SER A 153 6.87 0.61 -10.91
N LEU A 154 7.62 1.68 -10.67
CA LEU A 154 8.99 1.80 -11.17
C LEU A 154 10.01 1.06 -10.31
N TYR A 155 9.83 0.97 -9.00
CA TYR A 155 10.84 0.37 -8.12
C TYR A 155 11.15 -1.10 -8.42
N PRO A 156 10.17 -2.00 -8.72
CA PRO A 156 10.50 -3.35 -9.13
C PRO A 156 11.36 -3.41 -10.40
N LEU A 157 11.10 -2.53 -11.37
CA LEU A 157 11.93 -2.44 -12.57
C LEU A 157 13.34 -1.92 -12.25
N LEU A 158 13.43 -0.80 -11.52
CA LEU A 158 14.72 -0.23 -11.13
C LEU A 158 15.54 -1.19 -10.27
N ALA A 159 14.89 -1.89 -9.34
CA ALA A 159 15.54 -2.90 -8.51
C ALA A 159 15.96 -4.12 -9.34
N SER A 160 15.16 -4.53 -10.33
CA SER A 160 15.56 -5.60 -11.25
C SER A 160 16.75 -5.21 -12.12
N ILE A 161 16.83 -3.97 -12.59
CA ILE A 161 18.01 -3.45 -13.30
C ILE A 161 19.23 -3.48 -12.37
N ALA A 162 19.09 -3.01 -11.14
CA ALA A 162 20.19 -2.94 -10.18
C ALA A 162 20.67 -4.34 -9.74
N VAL A 163 19.75 -5.28 -9.50
CA VAL A 163 20.07 -6.60 -8.93
C VAL A 163 20.41 -7.63 -10.00
N PHE A 164 19.70 -7.64 -11.12
CA PHE A 164 19.82 -8.66 -12.15
C PHE A 164 20.52 -8.17 -13.43
N GLY A 165 20.45 -6.86 -13.72
CA GLY A 165 20.97 -6.31 -14.99
C GLY A 165 22.49 -6.12 -15.01
N VAL A 166 23.12 -5.93 -13.87
CA VAL A 166 24.56 -5.61 -13.78
C VAL A 166 25.43 -6.84 -13.49
N GLY A 167 24.82 -8.03 -13.38
CA GLY A 167 25.55 -9.31 -13.25
C GLY A 167 26.32 -9.49 -11.94
N VAL A 168 25.97 -8.77 -10.89
CA VAL A 168 26.65 -8.81 -9.58
C VAL A 168 25.82 -9.59 -8.56
N ILE A 169 26.52 -10.14 -7.58
CA ILE A 169 26.05 -10.95 -6.46
C ILE A 169 24.68 -10.45 -5.92
N TYR A 170 23.73 -11.35 -5.76
CA TYR A 170 22.39 -11.08 -5.24
C TYR A 170 22.41 -10.14 -4.03
N GLY A 171 21.65 -9.05 -4.12
CA GLY A 171 21.45 -8.11 -3.03
C GLY A 171 22.45 -6.94 -2.93
N PHE A 172 23.64 -7.02 -3.50
CA PHE A 172 24.62 -5.93 -3.38
C PHE A 172 24.05 -4.60 -3.88
N ASN A 173 23.36 -4.59 -5.00
CA ASN A 173 22.84 -3.36 -5.63
C ASN A 173 21.56 -2.81 -4.96
N LEU A 174 20.98 -3.52 -4.00
CA LEU A 174 19.91 -2.96 -3.14
C LEU A 174 20.42 -1.81 -2.26
N TRP A 175 21.73 -1.70 -2.03
CA TRP A 175 22.34 -0.56 -1.35
C TRP A 175 22.02 0.80 -2.00
N VAL A 176 21.80 0.83 -3.31
CA VAL A 176 21.39 2.06 -4.01
C VAL A 176 20.06 2.57 -3.46
N PHE A 177 19.08 1.71 -3.23
CA PHE A 177 17.78 2.10 -2.67
C PHE A 177 17.89 2.50 -1.19
N ALA A 178 18.73 1.83 -0.43
CA ALA A 178 19.04 2.21 0.95
C ALA A 178 19.66 3.62 1.00
N LEU A 179 20.65 3.88 0.17
CA LEU A 179 21.32 5.18 0.10
C LEU A 179 20.37 6.29 -0.37
N VAL A 180 19.56 6.05 -1.40
CA VAL A 180 18.58 7.03 -1.88
C VAL A 180 17.57 7.37 -0.78
N ALA A 181 17.04 6.38 -0.07
CA ALA A 181 16.10 6.61 1.03
C ALA A 181 16.77 7.42 2.17
N CYS A 182 18.03 7.11 2.52
CA CYS A 182 18.80 7.87 3.52
C CYS A 182 19.06 9.31 3.07
N LEU A 183 19.50 9.53 1.83
CA LEU A 183 19.79 10.87 1.32
C LEU A 183 18.54 11.75 1.31
N ILE A 184 17.41 11.21 0.89
CA ILE A 184 16.14 11.94 0.92
C ILE A 184 15.69 12.20 2.35
N GLY A 185 15.82 11.21 3.24
CA GLY A 185 15.52 11.38 4.66
C GLY A 185 16.34 12.50 5.30
N ILE A 186 17.64 12.52 5.06
CA ILE A 186 18.55 13.59 5.51
C ILE A 186 18.15 14.93 4.90
N GLY A 187 17.87 14.98 3.60
CA GLY A 187 17.44 16.20 2.91
C GLY A 187 16.16 16.79 3.49
N VAL A 188 15.17 15.95 3.77
CA VAL A 188 13.90 16.35 4.42
C VAL A 188 14.17 16.86 5.84
N LEU A 189 15.03 16.21 6.61
CA LEU A 189 15.41 16.64 7.96
C LEU A 189 16.10 18.01 7.93
N ILE A 190 17.09 18.19 7.08
CA ILE A 190 17.82 19.47 6.94
C ILE A 190 16.85 20.59 6.51
N TYR A 191 15.94 20.31 5.55
CA TYR A 191 14.95 21.28 5.13
C TYR A 191 14.02 21.68 6.29
N SER A 192 13.49 20.72 7.03
CA SER A 192 12.56 20.98 8.11
C SER A 192 13.20 21.74 9.28
N LEU A 193 14.46 21.46 9.57
CA LEU A 193 15.21 22.16 10.64
C LEU A 193 15.54 23.61 10.28
N ARG A 194 15.77 23.92 8.99
CA ARG A 194 16.21 25.24 8.55
C ARG A 194 15.09 26.19 8.15
N TYR A 195 14.02 25.64 7.56
CA TYR A 195 13.06 26.47 6.84
C TYR A 195 11.64 26.38 7.37
N PHE A 196 11.13 25.20 7.61
CA PHE A 196 9.73 25.04 7.98
C PHE A 196 9.40 23.61 8.40
N ASP A 197 8.55 23.49 9.43
CA ASP A 197 7.86 22.24 9.73
C ASP A 197 6.36 22.51 9.93
N VAL A 198 5.55 21.46 9.88
CA VAL A 198 4.11 21.52 10.10
C VAL A 198 3.84 21.11 11.55
N ASP A 199 3.26 22.01 12.32
CA ASP A 199 2.89 21.75 13.70
C ASP A 199 1.90 20.58 13.84
N PRO A 200 1.98 19.83 14.94
CA PRO A 200 1.03 18.75 15.20
C PRO A 200 -0.39 19.30 15.30
N VAL A 201 -1.27 18.83 14.41
CA VAL A 201 -2.70 19.17 14.48
C VAL A 201 -3.32 18.44 15.67
N ARG A 202 -3.96 19.20 16.59
CA ARG A 202 -4.77 18.61 17.66
C ARG A 202 -6.06 18.05 17.07
N GLU A 203 -6.07 16.77 16.74
CA GLU A 203 -7.31 16.09 16.37
C GLU A 203 -8.20 15.87 17.61
N ARG A 204 -9.47 16.28 17.52
CA ARG A 204 -10.49 15.87 18.50
C ARG A 204 -10.71 14.36 18.35
N ARG A 205 -10.41 13.59 19.40
CA ARG A 205 -10.74 12.17 19.46
C ARG A 205 -12.26 12.00 19.53
N ALA A 206 -12.88 11.56 18.45
CA ALA A 206 -14.25 11.07 18.47
C ALA A 206 -14.29 9.72 19.18
N SER A 207 -15.29 9.52 20.06
CA SER A 207 -15.50 8.25 20.76
C SER A 207 -16.66 7.47 20.15
N ALA A 208 -16.74 6.16 20.41
CA ALA A 208 -17.87 5.34 20.00
C ALA A 208 -19.20 5.85 20.61
N ALA A 209 -19.16 6.41 21.82
CA ALA A 209 -20.33 7.02 22.44
C ALA A 209 -20.81 8.25 21.69
N TYR A 210 -19.88 9.10 21.23
CA TYR A 210 -20.19 10.27 20.41
C TYR A 210 -20.74 9.87 19.05
N ALA A 211 -20.19 8.80 18.42
CA ALA A 211 -20.73 8.23 17.18
C ALA A 211 -22.19 7.79 17.34
N LYS A 212 -22.50 7.10 18.42
CA LYS A 212 -23.87 6.66 18.73
C LYS A 212 -24.83 7.81 18.96
N SER A 213 -24.37 8.89 19.58
CA SER A 213 -25.20 10.10 19.80
C SER A 213 -25.57 10.83 18.51
N LEU A 214 -24.79 10.64 17.43
CA LEU A 214 -25.07 11.16 16.09
C LEU A 214 -25.86 10.18 15.20
N GLY A 215 -26.40 9.10 15.77
CA GLY A 215 -27.23 8.12 15.04
C GLY A 215 -26.47 7.21 14.08
N VAL A 216 -25.14 7.12 14.19
CA VAL A 216 -24.33 6.22 13.34
C VAL A 216 -24.52 4.77 13.81
N SER A 217 -24.91 3.92 12.89
CA SER A 217 -25.00 2.49 13.16
C SER A 217 -23.60 1.88 13.28
N ILE A 218 -23.25 1.39 14.48
CA ILE A 218 -22.03 0.62 14.70
C ILE A 218 -22.00 -0.62 13.81
N GLY A 219 -23.17 -1.24 13.55
CA GLY A 219 -23.31 -2.36 12.62
C GLY A 219 -22.89 -2.01 11.20
N LEU A 220 -23.16 -0.79 10.72
CA LEU A 220 -22.69 -0.34 9.40
C LEU A 220 -21.17 -0.20 9.34
N ILE A 221 -20.54 0.35 10.38
CA ILE A 221 -19.07 0.44 10.45
C ILE A 221 -18.46 -0.96 10.51
N ALA A 222 -19.03 -1.87 11.30
CA ALA A 222 -18.59 -3.26 11.37
C ALA A 222 -18.73 -3.97 10.00
N LEU A 223 -19.85 -3.79 9.30
CA LEU A 223 -20.06 -4.33 7.95
C LEU A 223 -18.99 -3.81 6.97
N LEU A 224 -18.75 -2.50 6.92
CA LEU A 224 -17.73 -1.90 6.06
C LEU A 224 -16.32 -2.40 6.43
N THR A 225 -16.07 -2.60 7.72
CA THR A 225 -14.80 -3.17 8.21
C THR A 225 -14.63 -4.61 7.71
N VAL A 226 -15.66 -5.46 7.83
CA VAL A 226 -15.60 -6.86 7.33
C VAL A 226 -15.42 -6.91 5.82
N ILE A 227 -16.19 -6.13 5.05
CA ILE A 227 -16.04 -6.05 3.59
C ILE A 227 -14.61 -5.67 3.20
N THR A 228 -14.08 -4.63 3.85
CA THR A 228 -12.74 -4.13 3.58
C THR A 228 -11.66 -5.12 4.00
N LEU A 229 -11.83 -5.80 5.15
CA LEU A 229 -10.91 -6.83 5.64
C LEU A 229 -10.80 -7.99 4.65
N LEU A 230 -11.93 -8.56 4.23
CA LEU A 230 -11.95 -9.66 3.25
C LEU A 230 -11.28 -9.24 1.95
N ARG A 231 -11.61 -8.05 1.45
CA ARG A 231 -11.04 -7.53 0.21
C ARG A 231 -9.52 -7.30 0.30
N ASN A 232 -9.05 -6.77 1.44
CA ASN A 232 -7.61 -6.56 1.64
C ASN A 232 -6.86 -7.85 1.91
N ALA A 233 -7.48 -8.84 2.55
CA ALA A 233 -6.87 -10.16 2.73
C ALA A 233 -6.57 -10.80 1.37
N VAL A 234 -7.52 -10.80 0.45
CA VAL A 234 -7.29 -11.28 -0.92
C VAL A 234 -6.18 -10.47 -1.60
N GLY A 235 -6.30 -9.13 -1.54
CA GLY A 235 -5.37 -8.23 -2.20
C GLY A 235 -3.94 -8.42 -1.72
N GLN A 236 -3.73 -8.49 -0.42
CA GLN A 236 -2.40 -8.65 0.16
C GLN A 236 -1.83 -10.05 -0.08
N GLY A 237 -2.66 -11.10 0.02
CA GLY A 237 -2.23 -12.44 -0.32
C GLY A 237 -1.68 -12.52 -1.74
N ILE A 238 -2.41 -11.98 -2.72
CA ILE A 238 -1.97 -11.94 -4.11
C ILE A 238 -0.72 -11.06 -4.28
N GLN A 239 -0.69 -9.87 -3.68
CA GLN A 239 0.47 -8.96 -3.78
C GLN A 239 1.74 -9.59 -3.19
N THR A 240 1.63 -10.35 -2.11
CA THR A 240 2.77 -11.04 -1.50
C THR A 240 3.41 -12.05 -2.44
N PHE A 241 2.60 -12.76 -3.22
CA PHE A 241 3.06 -13.90 -4.01
C PHE A 241 3.10 -13.65 -5.53
N ILE A 242 2.64 -12.51 -6.04
CA ILE A 242 2.60 -12.25 -7.48
C ILE A 242 3.99 -12.35 -8.13
N GLY A 243 5.03 -11.82 -7.48
CA GLY A 243 6.39 -11.92 -7.99
C GLY A 243 6.88 -13.36 -8.08
N ILE A 244 6.56 -14.18 -7.06
CA ILE A 244 6.88 -15.62 -7.06
C ILE A 244 6.08 -16.33 -8.14
N TYR A 245 4.80 -16.00 -8.32
CA TYR A 245 3.95 -16.58 -9.35
C TYR A 245 4.49 -16.32 -10.76
N LEU A 246 4.88 -15.08 -11.06
CA LEU A 246 5.52 -14.75 -12.34
C LEU A 246 6.79 -15.59 -12.57
N ASN A 247 7.60 -15.77 -11.52
CA ASN A 247 8.85 -16.51 -11.62
C ASN A 247 8.65 -18.03 -11.70
N LYS A 248 7.90 -18.64 -10.78
CA LYS A 248 7.76 -20.10 -10.66
C LYS A 248 6.69 -20.69 -11.57
N ASN A 249 5.54 -20.02 -11.74
CA ASN A 249 4.41 -20.54 -12.50
C ASN A 249 4.47 -20.15 -13.97
N LEU A 250 4.84 -18.90 -14.29
CA LEU A 250 5.00 -18.45 -15.68
C LEU A 250 6.42 -18.59 -16.19
N HIS A 251 7.33 -19.18 -15.40
CA HIS A 251 8.72 -19.44 -15.77
C HIS A 251 9.47 -18.19 -16.24
N ILE A 252 9.09 -17.01 -15.76
CA ILE A 252 9.77 -15.75 -16.07
C ILE A 252 11.01 -15.65 -15.19
N SER A 253 12.19 -15.85 -15.75
CA SER A 253 13.45 -15.74 -15.02
C SER A 253 13.61 -14.38 -14.37
N LEU A 254 14.14 -14.34 -13.14
CA LEU A 254 14.45 -13.09 -12.44
C LEU A 254 15.49 -12.30 -13.25
N SER A 255 15.06 -11.21 -13.86
CA SER A 255 15.80 -10.42 -14.84
C SER A 255 15.21 -9.01 -14.94
N VAL A 256 15.79 -8.17 -15.77
CA VAL A 256 15.22 -6.86 -16.09
C VAL A 256 13.82 -6.99 -16.72
N ASN A 257 13.61 -7.98 -17.58
CA ASN A 257 12.28 -8.25 -18.19
C ASN A 257 11.23 -8.63 -17.14
N TYR A 258 11.59 -9.43 -16.13
CA TYR A 258 10.72 -9.73 -14.99
C TYR A 258 10.27 -8.43 -14.28
N GLY A 259 11.22 -7.54 -13.98
CA GLY A 259 10.92 -6.26 -13.37
C GLY A 259 10.05 -5.36 -14.24
N ALA A 260 10.26 -5.37 -15.56
CA ALA A 260 9.44 -4.62 -16.51
C ALA A 260 7.98 -5.15 -16.56
N MET A 261 7.80 -6.47 -16.55
CA MET A 261 6.47 -7.08 -16.50
C MET A 261 5.74 -6.75 -15.20
N LEU A 262 6.41 -6.83 -14.06
CA LEU A 262 5.83 -6.46 -12.77
C LEU A 262 5.51 -4.96 -12.72
N ALA A 263 6.39 -4.11 -13.23
CA ALA A 263 6.14 -2.67 -13.36
C ALA A 263 4.92 -2.37 -14.23
N LEU A 264 4.76 -3.07 -15.36
CA LEU A 264 3.59 -2.94 -16.23
C LEU A 264 2.30 -3.29 -15.48
N ILE A 265 2.27 -4.41 -14.77
CA ILE A 265 1.10 -4.83 -13.97
C ILE A 265 0.75 -3.74 -12.94
N LEU A 266 1.73 -3.24 -12.20
CA LEU A 266 1.52 -2.26 -11.14
C LEU A 266 1.18 -0.86 -11.65
N SER A 267 1.64 -0.49 -12.85
CA SER A 267 1.33 0.80 -13.48
C SER A 267 -0.17 0.96 -13.79
N SER A 268 -0.91 -0.13 -13.86
CA SER A 268 -2.36 -0.14 -14.04
C SER A 268 -3.11 0.72 -13.04
N ALA A 269 -2.60 0.87 -11.82
CA ALA A 269 -3.18 1.73 -10.78
C ALA A 269 -3.14 3.23 -11.15
N ILE A 270 -2.15 3.67 -11.94
CA ILE A 270 -2.01 5.06 -12.37
C ILE A 270 -3.24 5.48 -13.20
N ILE A 271 -3.71 4.57 -14.05
CA ILE A 271 -4.89 4.79 -14.87
C ILE A 271 -6.17 4.43 -14.07
N GLY A 272 -6.13 3.34 -13.34
CA GLY A 272 -7.29 2.77 -12.65
C GLY A 272 -7.86 3.70 -11.58
N GLN A 273 -7.03 4.33 -10.76
CA GLN A 273 -7.50 5.20 -9.67
C GLN A 273 -8.35 6.38 -10.15
N PRO A 274 -7.90 7.22 -11.10
CA PRO A 274 -8.74 8.31 -11.62
C PRO A 274 -9.95 7.81 -12.42
N LEU A 275 -9.79 6.73 -13.21
CA LEU A 275 -10.86 6.15 -14.00
C LEU A 275 -11.99 5.61 -13.13
N LEU A 276 -11.68 4.80 -12.12
CA LEU A 276 -12.70 4.23 -11.24
C LEU A 276 -13.30 5.29 -10.32
N GLY A 277 -12.52 6.29 -9.89
CA GLY A 277 -13.03 7.45 -9.17
C GLY A 277 -14.09 8.19 -9.99
N TRP A 278 -13.75 8.58 -11.23
CA TRP A 278 -14.66 9.25 -12.15
C TRP A 278 -15.91 8.42 -12.47
N LEU A 279 -15.75 7.13 -12.72
CA LEU A 279 -16.87 6.23 -13.01
C LEU A 279 -17.77 6.07 -11.78
N SER A 280 -17.20 6.00 -10.57
CA SER A 280 -17.94 5.87 -9.32
C SER A 280 -18.84 7.07 -9.01
N ASP A 281 -18.43 8.27 -9.42
CA ASP A 281 -19.22 9.49 -9.26
C ASP A 281 -20.46 9.52 -10.20
N ARG A 282 -20.46 8.69 -11.26
CA ARG A 282 -21.57 8.56 -12.23
C ARG A 282 -22.52 7.41 -11.92
N VAL A 283 -21.95 6.23 -11.67
CA VAL A 283 -22.72 4.99 -11.45
C VAL A 283 -23.08 4.77 -9.97
N GLY A 284 -22.39 5.47 -9.07
CA GLY A 284 -22.53 5.33 -7.62
C GLY A 284 -21.39 4.52 -6.99
N ARG A 285 -20.81 5.09 -5.94
CA ARG A 285 -19.59 4.57 -5.27
C ARG A 285 -19.76 3.15 -4.73
N ARG A 286 -20.91 2.86 -4.11
CA ARG A 286 -21.22 1.51 -3.59
C ARG A 286 -21.22 0.46 -4.70
N LEU A 287 -21.93 0.74 -5.82
CA LEU A 287 -22.00 -0.19 -6.95
C LEU A 287 -20.61 -0.36 -7.58
N MET A 288 -19.88 0.74 -7.75
CA MET A 288 -18.53 0.68 -8.32
C MET A 288 -17.55 -0.09 -7.45
N ALA A 289 -17.63 0.03 -6.11
CA ALA A 289 -16.80 -0.75 -5.19
C ALA A 289 -17.08 -2.26 -5.29
N SER A 290 -18.36 -2.64 -5.43
CA SER A 290 -18.75 -4.04 -5.66
C SER A 290 -18.26 -4.54 -7.03
N LEU A 291 -18.60 -3.83 -8.12
CA LEU A 291 -18.21 -4.22 -9.49
C LEU A 291 -16.70 -4.31 -9.67
N SER A 292 -15.94 -3.37 -9.12
CA SER A 292 -14.47 -3.42 -9.18
C SER A 292 -13.88 -4.62 -8.43
N THR A 293 -14.56 -5.09 -7.36
CA THR A 293 -14.14 -6.29 -6.65
C THR A 293 -14.40 -7.56 -7.47
N PHE A 294 -15.56 -7.66 -8.13
CA PHE A 294 -15.85 -8.77 -9.05
C PHE A 294 -14.95 -8.74 -10.29
N ALA A 295 -14.74 -7.57 -10.88
CA ALA A 295 -13.86 -7.42 -12.04
C ALA A 295 -12.41 -7.83 -11.70
N PHE A 296 -11.90 -7.40 -10.54
CA PHE A 296 -10.61 -7.87 -10.05
C PHE A 296 -10.55 -9.40 -10.01
N ALA A 297 -11.53 -10.06 -9.35
CA ALA A 297 -11.53 -11.51 -9.21
C ALA A 297 -11.63 -12.22 -10.56
N ALA A 298 -12.51 -11.76 -11.45
CA ALA A 298 -12.69 -12.35 -12.78
C ALA A 298 -11.42 -12.24 -13.64
N PHE A 299 -10.81 -11.06 -13.68
CA PHE A 299 -9.55 -10.86 -14.43
C PHE A 299 -8.39 -11.63 -13.78
N PHE A 300 -8.36 -11.77 -12.45
CA PHE A 300 -7.34 -12.57 -11.79
C PHE A 300 -7.47 -14.05 -12.12
N ILE A 301 -8.67 -14.60 -12.09
CA ILE A 301 -8.94 -15.98 -12.49
C ILE A 301 -8.54 -16.19 -13.96
N ALA A 302 -8.91 -15.27 -14.86
CA ALA A 302 -8.51 -15.33 -16.26
C ALA A 302 -6.98 -15.27 -16.41
N PHE A 303 -6.29 -14.47 -15.60
CA PHE A 303 -4.83 -14.42 -15.57
C PHE A 303 -4.22 -15.78 -15.17
N ILE A 304 -4.71 -16.39 -14.09
CA ILE A 304 -4.23 -17.70 -13.64
C ILE A 304 -4.36 -18.76 -14.74
N PHE A 305 -5.51 -18.84 -15.42
CA PHE A 305 -5.74 -19.86 -16.44
C PHE A 305 -5.04 -19.60 -17.78
N THR A 306 -4.71 -18.36 -18.10
CA THR A 306 -4.15 -18.00 -19.41
C THR A 306 -2.67 -17.60 -19.37
N GLY A 307 -2.15 -17.23 -18.20
CA GLY A 307 -0.84 -16.61 -18.05
C GLY A 307 -0.70 -15.23 -18.69
N SER A 308 -1.79 -14.65 -19.22
CA SER A 308 -1.74 -13.40 -19.99
C SER A 308 -1.57 -12.18 -19.09
N LEU A 309 -0.50 -11.41 -19.33
CA LEU A 309 -0.22 -10.16 -18.61
C LEU A 309 -1.31 -9.08 -18.82
N VAL A 310 -2.10 -9.19 -19.89
CA VAL A 310 -3.24 -8.28 -20.11
C VAL A 310 -4.28 -8.46 -19.01
N TYR A 311 -4.61 -9.71 -18.67
CA TYR A 311 -5.54 -9.97 -17.55
C TYR A 311 -4.93 -9.62 -16.20
N ALA A 312 -3.63 -9.84 -16.00
CA ALA A 312 -2.93 -9.37 -14.82
C ALA A 312 -3.01 -7.84 -14.66
N PHE A 313 -2.78 -7.09 -15.75
CA PHE A 313 -2.89 -5.62 -15.77
C PHE A 313 -4.29 -5.16 -15.35
N PHE A 314 -5.35 -5.68 -15.96
CA PHE A 314 -6.72 -5.30 -15.58
C PHE A 314 -7.07 -5.76 -14.17
N SER A 315 -6.67 -6.95 -13.76
CA SER A 315 -6.86 -7.41 -12.38
C SER A 315 -6.26 -6.43 -11.38
N PHE A 316 -4.98 -6.08 -11.54
CA PHE A 316 -4.30 -5.14 -10.64
C PHE A 316 -4.83 -3.70 -10.75
N MET A 317 -5.33 -3.28 -11.90
CA MET A 317 -6.04 -2.01 -12.04
C MET A 317 -7.23 -1.93 -11.07
N PHE A 318 -8.08 -2.97 -11.04
CA PHE A 318 -9.20 -3.02 -10.11
C PHE A 318 -8.77 -3.31 -8.67
N LEU A 319 -7.71 -4.09 -8.47
CA LEU A 319 -7.16 -4.39 -7.15
C LEU A 319 -6.67 -3.12 -6.44
N LEU A 320 -5.76 -2.39 -7.06
CA LEU A 320 -5.06 -1.27 -6.46
C LEU A 320 -5.88 0.03 -6.44
N SER A 321 -6.96 0.11 -7.22
CA SER A 321 -7.81 1.31 -7.32
C SER A 321 -9.07 1.25 -6.45
N ASN A 322 -9.40 0.12 -5.86
CA ASN A 322 -10.64 -0.03 -5.08
C ASN A 322 -10.57 0.69 -3.72
N PHE A 323 -9.40 0.79 -3.11
CA PHE A 323 -9.27 1.38 -1.79
C PHE A 323 -9.78 2.81 -1.68
N PRO A 324 -9.47 3.76 -2.58
CA PRO A 324 -10.06 5.10 -2.56
C PRO A 324 -11.59 5.09 -2.65
N LEU A 325 -12.17 4.13 -3.40
CA LEU A 325 -13.62 3.98 -3.50
C LEU A 325 -14.25 3.58 -2.16
N ILE A 326 -13.65 2.64 -1.46
CA ILE A 326 -14.12 2.18 -0.14
C ILE A 326 -14.10 3.36 0.85
N MET A 327 -13.00 4.10 0.90
CA MET A 327 -12.87 5.27 1.80
C MET A 327 -13.89 6.36 1.44
N ALA A 328 -14.18 6.56 0.16
CA ALA A 328 -15.20 7.48 -0.28
C ALA A 328 -16.62 7.05 0.17
N VAL A 329 -16.93 5.74 0.13
CA VAL A 329 -18.21 5.22 0.66
C VAL A 329 -18.30 5.44 2.17
N VAL A 330 -17.23 5.16 2.93
CA VAL A 330 -17.19 5.45 4.37
C VAL A 330 -17.53 6.93 4.63
N GLY A 331 -16.91 7.84 3.87
CA GLY A 331 -17.19 9.27 3.97
C GLY A 331 -18.63 9.67 3.60
N ASP A 332 -19.29 8.90 2.74
CA ASP A 332 -20.67 9.19 2.30
C ASP A 332 -21.74 8.71 3.28
N VAL A 333 -21.46 7.64 4.05
CA VAL A 333 -22.45 6.97 4.92
C VAL A 333 -22.34 7.38 6.39
N VAL A 334 -21.33 8.18 6.77
CA VAL A 334 -21.18 8.71 8.12
C VAL A 334 -21.27 10.24 8.15
N PRO A 335 -21.72 10.87 9.26
CA PRO A 335 -21.65 12.31 9.46
C PRO A 335 -20.23 12.85 9.29
N ARG A 336 -20.10 14.09 8.80
CA ARG A 336 -18.79 14.72 8.49
C ARG A 336 -17.83 14.72 9.69
N GLU A 337 -18.38 14.93 10.89
CA GLU A 337 -17.65 14.97 12.17
C GLU A 337 -17.03 13.63 12.55
N LEU A 338 -17.52 12.54 11.97
CA LEU A 338 -17.11 11.16 12.28
C LEU A 338 -16.31 10.51 11.16
N VAL A 339 -16.17 11.14 10.00
CA VAL A 339 -15.47 10.55 8.84
C VAL A 339 -14.05 10.12 9.22
N GLY A 340 -13.29 10.97 9.91
CA GLY A 340 -11.94 10.64 10.35
C GLY A 340 -11.89 9.44 11.28
N TRP A 341 -12.82 9.36 12.26
CA TRP A 341 -12.94 8.25 13.19
C TRP A 341 -13.30 6.93 12.47
N ALA A 342 -14.34 6.95 11.63
CA ALA A 342 -14.78 5.77 10.89
C ALA A 342 -13.71 5.28 9.91
N THR A 343 -13.09 6.20 9.18
CA THR A 343 -11.97 5.89 8.28
C THR A 343 -10.80 5.27 9.03
N SER A 344 -10.45 5.79 10.22
CA SER A 344 -9.37 5.24 11.04
C SER A 344 -9.67 3.81 11.49
N ILE A 345 -10.92 3.49 11.87
CA ILE A 345 -11.30 2.12 12.24
C ILE A 345 -11.19 1.20 11.03
N VAL A 346 -11.82 1.57 9.91
CA VAL A 346 -11.79 0.75 8.69
C VAL A 346 -10.34 0.58 8.21
N TRP A 347 -9.51 1.61 8.28
CA TRP A 347 -8.09 1.51 7.92
C TRP A 347 -7.34 0.55 8.85
N ASN A 348 -7.33 0.84 10.15
CA ASN A 348 -6.46 0.11 11.09
C ASN A 348 -6.92 -1.34 11.31
N VAL A 349 -8.22 -1.59 11.39
CA VAL A 349 -8.74 -2.94 11.61
C VAL A 349 -8.83 -3.74 10.33
N ALA A 350 -9.40 -3.14 9.27
CA ALA A 350 -9.70 -3.88 8.06
C ALA A 350 -8.52 -3.94 7.08
N VAL A 351 -7.86 -2.82 6.80
CA VAL A 351 -6.73 -2.84 5.86
C VAL A 351 -5.56 -3.58 6.48
N THR A 352 -5.17 -3.18 7.68
CA THR A 352 -4.01 -3.81 8.35
C THR A 352 -4.30 -5.25 8.75
N GLY A 353 -5.47 -5.53 9.36
CA GLY A 353 -5.88 -6.89 9.71
C GLY A 353 -5.99 -7.78 8.47
N GLY A 354 -6.57 -7.26 7.38
CA GLY A 354 -6.63 -7.96 6.10
C GLY A 354 -5.24 -8.27 5.54
N ASN A 355 -4.30 -7.33 5.62
CA ASN A 355 -2.93 -7.54 5.15
C ASN A 355 -2.22 -8.66 5.94
N VAL A 356 -2.38 -8.69 7.26
CA VAL A 356 -1.82 -9.75 8.12
C VAL A 356 -2.42 -11.11 7.75
N VAL A 357 -3.75 -11.20 7.75
CA VAL A 357 -4.48 -12.45 7.53
C VAL A 357 -4.27 -12.96 6.10
N GLY A 358 -4.29 -12.07 5.10
CA GLY A 358 -4.18 -12.43 3.70
C GLY A 358 -2.85 -13.07 3.33
N SER A 359 -1.74 -12.47 3.74
CA SER A 359 -0.40 -13.03 3.49
C SER A 359 -0.22 -14.38 4.19
N LEU A 360 -0.67 -14.48 5.45
CA LEU A 360 -0.57 -15.71 6.25
C LEU A 360 -1.36 -16.85 5.63
N ILE A 361 -2.64 -16.63 5.38
CA ILE A 361 -3.52 -17.68 4.83
C ILE A 361 -3.03 -18.12 3.45
N THR A 362 -2.67 -17.19 2.58
CA THR A 362 -2.18 -17.54 1.24
C THR A 362 -0.89 -18.35 1.31
N GLY A 363 0.06 -17.98 2.18
CA GLY A 363 1.31 -18.71 2.36
C GLY A 363 1.11 -20.11 2.94
N LEU A 364 0.25 -20.25 3.95
CA LEU A 364 -0.06 -21.54 4.55
C LEU A 364 -0.79 -22.47 3.57
N LEU A 365 -1.79 -21.95 2.84
CA LEU A 365 -2.49 -22.72 1.81
C LEU A 365 -1.55 -23.13 0.67
N ALA A 366 -0.69 -22.20 0.22
CA ALA A 366 0.29 -22.52 -0.83
C ALA A 366 1.24 -23.64 -0.37
N GLN A 367 1.71 -23.59 0.87
CA GLN A 367 2.54 -24.66 1.43
C GLN A 367 1.80 -26.00 1.54
N TYR A 368 0.56 -25.96 2.03
CA TYR A 368 -0.28 -27.15 2.15
C TYR A 368 -0.54 -27.81 0.80
N TYR A 369 -0.97 -27.04 -0.20
CA TYR A 369 -1.23 -27.58 -1.53
C TYR A 369 0.06 -27.98 -2.26
N SER A 370 1.19 -27.34 -1.98
CA SER A 370 2.48 -27.72 -2.57
C SER A 370 2.94 -29.11 -2.16
N ALA A 371 2.58 -29.54 -0.95
CA ALA A 371 2.88 -30.90 -0.50
C ALA A 371 2.15 -31.97 -1.31
N THR A 372 0.99 -31.64 -1.88
CA THR A 372 0.14 -32.59 -2.64
C THR A 372 0.33 -32.45 -4.16
N TYR A 373 0.44 -31.22 -4.66
CA TYR A 373 0.39 -30.92 -6.10
C TYR A 373 1.71 -30.38 -6.67
N GLY A 374 2.73 -30.20 -5.84
CA GLY A 374 3.98 -29.52 -6.21
C GLY A 374 3.91 -27.99 -6.08
N GLU A 375 5.09 -27.34 -6.06
CA GLU A 375 5.21 -25.91 -5.71
C GLU A 375 4.37 -24.99 -6.61
N SER A 376 4.43 -25.19 -7.92
CA SER A 376 3.73 -24.34 -8.90
C SER A 376 2.20 -24.43 -8.73
N LEU A 377 1.65 -25.64 -8.82
CA LEU A 377 0.21 -25.85 -8.66
C LEU A 377 -0.27 -25.52 -7.24
N GLY A 378 0.55 -25.74 -6.23
CA GLY A 378 0.24 -25.40 -4.84
C GLY A 378 0.00 -23.91 -4.65
N LEU A 379 0.86 -23.07 -5.21
CA LEU A 379 0.70 -21.62 -5.17
C LEU A 379 -0.55 -21.16 -5.95
N GLU A 380 -0.76 -21.73 -7.12
CA GLU A 380 -1.93 -21.43 -7.96
C GLU A 380 -3.24 -21.74 -7.27
N HIS A 381 -3.38 -22.94 -6.69
CA HIS A 381 -4.56 -23.34 -5.93
C HIS A 381 -4.82 -22.41 -4.72
N ALA A 382 -3.77 -22.06 -3.98
CA ALA A 382 -3.90 -21.15 -2.87
C ALA A 382 -4.44 -19.77 -3.29
N MET A 383 -3.90 -19.20 -4.37
CA MET A 383 -4.35 -17.93 -4.90
C MET A 383 -5.80 -17.97 -5.39
N LEU A 384 -6.21 -19.06 -6.06
CA LEU A 384 -7.59 -19.28 -6.50
C LEU A 384 -8.56 -19.41 -5.32
N VAL A 385 -8.19 -20.17 -4.27
CA VAL A 385 -9.01 -20.29 -3.05
C VAL A 385 -9.20 -18.93 -2.37
N VAL A 386 -8.12 -18.16 -2.23
CA VAL A 386 -8.19 -16.86 -1.59
C VAL A 386 -9.06 -15.88 -2.39
N VAL A 387 -9.06 -15.95 -3.72
CA VAL A 387 -9.92 -15.11 -4.58
C VAL A 387 -11.42 -15.32 -4.32
N ILE A 388 -11.84 -16.48 -3.81
CA ILE A 388 -13.25 -16.69 -3.42
C ILE A 388 -13.72 -15.65 -2.40
N LEU A 389 -12.85 -15.22 -1.49
CA LEU A 389 -13.17 -14.18 -0.50
C LEU A 389 -13.48 -12.82 -1.16
N ALA A 390 -12.95 -12.56 -2.37
CA ALA A 390 -13.31 -11.36 -3.11
C ALA A 390 -14.76 -11.39 -3.57
N PHE A 391 -15.27 -12.55 -4.01
CA PHE A 391 -16.68 -12.70 -4.36
C PHE A 391 -17.58 -12.46 -3.15
N VAL A 392 -17.23 -13.03 -1.99
CA VAL A 392 -17.96 -12.80 -0.73
C VAL A 392 -17.96 -11.30 -0.38
N SER A 393 -16.80 -10.66 -0.41
CA SER A 393 -16.67 -9.21 -0.19
C SER A 393 -17.51 -8.40 -1.18
N GLY A 394 -17.47 -8.75 -2.46
CA GLY A 394 -18.26 -8.11 -3.52
C GLY A 394 -19.78 -8.20 -3.30
N LEU A 395 -20.27 -9.35 -2.84
CA LEU A 395 -21.68 -9.58 -2.52
C LEU A 395 -22.13 -8.79 -1.29
N LEU A 396 -21.31 -8.71 -0.25
CA LEU A 396 -21.64 -8.00 0.99
C LEU A 396 -21.93 -6.50 0.76
N TRP A 397 -21.47 -5.90 -0.33
CA TRP A 397 -21.82 -4.52 -0.69
C TRP A 397 -23.32 -4.30 -0.89
N VAL A 398 -24.10 -5.35 -1.18
CA VAL A 398 -25.58 -5.27 -1.29
C VAL A 398 -26.22 -4.84 0.03
N LEU A 399 -25.59 -5.19 1.16
CA LEU A 399 -26.07 -4.87 2.50
C LEU A 399 -25.74 -3.43 2.93
N VAL A 400 -24.81 -2.76 2.24
CA VAL A 400 -24.45 -1.37 2.53
C VAL A 400 -25.56 -0.43 2.06
N PRO A 401 -26.06 0.50 2.86
CA PRO A 401 -27.12 1.45 2.44
C PRO A 401 -26.65 2.29 1.24
N LYS A 402 -27.59 2.68 0.40
CA LYS A 402 -27.29 3.65 -0.68
C LYS A 402 -26.93 4.99 -0.02
N PRO A 403 -25.78 5.58 -0.35
CA PRO A 403 -25.44 6.90 0.15
C PRO A 403 -26.48 7.94 -0.28
N PRO A 404 -26.78 8.93 0.56
CA PRO A 404 -27.65 10.04 0.17
C PRO A 404 -27.04 10.78 -1.03
N LYS A 405 -27.89 11.22 -1.97
CA LYS A 405 -27.44 12.06 -3.10
C LYS A 405 -26.87 13.37 -2.54
N ARG A 406 -25.55 13.56 -2.60
CA ARG A 406 -24.90 14.83 -2.26
C ARG A 406 -24.87 15.74 -3.49
N SER A 407 -25.06 17.05 -3.30
CA SER A 407 -24.84 18.03 -4.33
C SER A 407 -23.40 17.96 -4.84
N LYS A 408 -23.22 17.84 -6.15
CA LYS A 408 -21.88 17.83 -6.75
C LYS A 408 -21.26 19.22 -6.55
N VAL A 409 -20.13 19.29 -5.85
CA VAL A 409 -19.27 20.47 -5.86
C VAL A 409 -18.44 20.38 -7.14
N PRO A 410 -18.45 21.40 -8.02
CA PRO A 410 -17.62 21.39 -9.22
C PRO A 410 -16.15 21.25 -8.83
N LEU A 411 -15.41 20.36 -9.50
CA LEU A 411 -13.97 20.15 -9.28
C LEU A 411 -13.13 21.36 -9.74
N PHE A 412 -13.72 22.20 -10.59
CA PHE A 412 -13.09 23.39 -11.16
C PHE A 412 -14.10 24.55 -11.10
N SER A 413 -14.17 25.23 -10.01
CA SER A 413 -14.84 26.53 -9.85
C SER A 413 -13.88 27.56 -9.31
#